data_7754c76111edb007e06c7f5d4aee0a88
#
_entry.id   7754c76111edb007e06c7f5d4aee0a88
#
_cell.length_a   1.000
_cell.length_b   1.000
_cell.length_c   1.000
_cell.angle_alpha   90.00
_cell.angle_beta   90.00
_cell.angle_gamma   90.00
#
_symmetry.space_group_name_H-M   'P 1'
#
loop_
_entity.id
_entity.type
_entity.pdbx_description
1 polymer ?
#
loop_
_entity_poly.entity_id
_entity_poly.type
_entity_poly.pdbx_seq_one_letter_code
_entity_poly.pdbx_strand_id
1 'polypeptide(L)'
;MTHHHDNDGGDGITRRHALECMIWAGTGVLWTLSGGVPVSLNLLGAAQAAEAMTNGFTFLQISDSHIGFDKAANPHAIDTLKEAMGKIQALPQKPSFLIHTGDITHLSKPAQFDNAAQIIGGAGFDVHYVPGE
;
A
#
# COMPACT_ATOMS: atom_id res chain seq x y z
N MET A 1 -9.35 1.74 53.84
CA MET A 1 -8.46 2.56 53.02
C MET A 1 -7.63 1.63 52.16
N THR A 2 -8.06 1.37 50.96
CA THR A 2 -7.34 0.56 50.00
C THR A 2 -7.25 1.38 48.72
N HIS A 3 -6.05 1.89 48.44
CA HIS A 3 -5.74 2.57 47.17
C HIS A 3 -5.58 1.54 46.07
N HIS A 4 -6.49 1.57 45.12
CA HIS A 4 -6.33 0.88 43.86
C HIS A 4 -5.52 1.82 42.95
N HIS A 5 -4.32 1.39 42.60
CA HIS A 5 -3.47 2.02 41.62
C HIS A 5 -3.76 1.31 40.30
N ASP A 6 -4.65 1.87 39.52
CA ASP A 6 -4.80 1.50 38.08
C ASP A 6 -3.72 2.25 37.28
N ASN A 7 -2.67 1.52 36.99
CA ASN A 7 -1.60 1.95 36.13
C ASN A 7 -1.86 1.34 34.74
N ASP A 8 -2.72 1.96 33.93
CA ASP A 8 -2.97 1.59 32.56
C ASP A 8 -2.34 2.63 31.63
N GLY A 9 -1.02 2.64 31.60
CA GLY A 9 -0.20 3.36 30.65
C GLY A 9 0.31 2.42 29.56
N GLY A 10 -0.60 1.81 28.81
CA GLY A 10 -0.26 1.04 27.63
C GLY A 10 -0.64 1.82 26.36
N ASP A 11 0.31 2.56 25.79
CA ASP A 11 0.26 3.05 24.40
C ASP A 11 0.27 1.88 23.39
N GLY A 12 -0.60 0.92 23.62
CA GLY A 12 -0.85 -0.16 22.69
C GLY A 12 -1.83 0.33 21.63
N ILE A 13 -1.33 0.54 20.41
CA ILE A 13 -2.19 0.61 19.21
C ILE A 13 -3.15 -0.56 19.32
N THR A 14 -4.43 -0.29 19.56
CA THR A 14 -5.43 -1.35 19.68
C THR A 14 -5.50 -2.08 18.35
N ARG A 15 -5.72 -3.41 18.37
CA ARG A 15 -5.87 -4.22 17.15
C ARG A 15 -6.88 -3.61 16.16
N ARG A 16 -7.89 -2.93 16.69
CA ARG A 16 -8.88 -2.19 15.91
C ARG A 16 -8.27 -1.01 15.17
N HIS A 17 -7.39 -0.22 15.82
CA HIS A 17 -6.67 0.89 15.19
C HIS A 17 -5.68 0.39 14.13
N ALA A 18 -5.01 -0.74 14.39
CA ALA A 18 -4.14 -1.37 13.40
C ALA A 18 -4.94 -1.86 12.18
N LEU A 19 -6.12 -2.44 12.39
CA LEU A 19 -7.03 -2.86 11.30
C LEU A 19 -7.62 -1.64 10.57
N GLU A 20 -7.97 -0.58 11.27
CA GLU A 20 -8.41 0.68 10.65
C GLU A 20 -7.29 1.32 9.83
N CYS A 21 -6.05 1.27 10.28
CA CYS A 21 -4.89 1.69 9.47
C CYS A 21 -4.64 0.78 8.27
N MET A 22 -4.93 -0.52 8.36
CA MET A 22 -4.84 -1.45 7.22
C MET A 22 -5.96 -1.25 6.21
N ILE A 23 -7.14 -0.82 6.62
CA ILE A 23 -8.27 -0.50 5.74
C ILE A 23 -7.97 0.72 4.84
N TRP A 24 -7.05 1.57 5.23
CA TRP A 24 -6.54 2.69 4.44
C TRP A 24 -5.40 2.30 3.48
N ALA A 25 -5.23 1.03 3.21
CA ALA A 25 -4.13 0.49 2.43
C ALA A 25 -4.25 0.67 0.92
N GLY A 26 -4.43 1.89 0.49
CA GLY A 26 -3.85 2.35 -0.76
C GLY A 26 -2.40 2.79 -0.56
N THR A 27 -1.74 2.30 0.48
CA THR A 27 -0.35 2.65 0.79
C THR A 27 0.58 1.74 0.02
N GLY A 28 1.08 2.25 -1.10
CA GLY A 28 2.25 1.64 -1.72
C GLY A 28 3.46 1.75 -0.78
N VAL A 29 4.25 0.72 -0.74
CA VAL A 29 5.53 0.67 -0.03
C VAL A 29 6.64 0.56 -1.06
N LEU A 30 7.59 1.48 -1.00
CA LEU A 30 8.81 1.41 -1.79
C LEU A 30 9.85 0.59 -1.02
N TRP A 31 10.36 -0.44 -1.66
CA TRP A 31 11.45 -1.26 -1.16
C TRP A 31 12.74 -0.90 -1.88
N THR A 32 13.82 -0.76 -1.12
CA THR A 32 15.17 -0.57 -1.65
C THR A 32 16.14 -1.51 -0.95
N LEU A 33 17.21 -1.89 -1.64
CA LEU A 33 18.33 -2.62 -1.06
C LEU A 33 19.43 -1.62 -0.70
N SER A 34 19.68 -1.42 0.58
CA SER A 34 20.78 -0.61 1.09
C SER A 34 21.80 -1.53 1.75
N GLY A 35 22.99 -1.64 1.17
CA GLY A 35 24.04 -2.53 1.69
C GLY A 35 23.65 -4.01 1.73
N GLY A 36 22.75 -4.46 0.83
CA GLY A 36 22.24 -5.83 0.79
C GLY A 36 21.10 -6.12 1.76
N VAL A 37 20.65 -5.14 2.53
CA VAL A 37 19.52 -5.25 3.45
C VAL A 37 18.29 -4.59 2.84
N PRO A 38 17.12 -5.26 2.77
CA PRO A 38 15.89 -4.63 2.30
C PRO A 38 15.39 -3.60 3.32
N VAL A 39 15.12 -2.40 2.84
CA VAL A 39 14.54 -1.30 3.62
C VAL A 39 13.24 -0.86 2.96
N SER A 40 12.19 -0.68 3.76
CA SER A 40 10.90 -0.22 3.29
C SER A 40 10.68 1.27 3.60
N LEU A 41 10.11 1.98 2.64
CA LEU A 41 9.76 3.39 2.74
C LEU A 41 8.29 3.59 2.35
N ASN A 42 7.55 4.31 3.16
CA ASN A 42 6.19 4.70 2.80
C ASN A 42 6.22 5.74 1.68
N LEU A 43 5.37 5.57 0.66
CA LEU A 43 5.22 6.52 -0.45
C LEU A 43 4.77 7.93 -0.02
N LEU A 44 4.33 8.10 1.23
CA LEU A 44 4.00 9.41 1.79
C LEU A 44 5.22 10.29 2.06
N GLY A 45 6.43 9.72 2.09
CA GLY A 45 7.70 10.43 2.27
C GLY A 45 8.44 10.60 0.94
N ALA A 46 7.90 11.38 -0.01
CA ALA A 46 8.44 11.52 -1.36
C ALA A 46 9.93 11.92 -1.42
N ALA A 47 10.41 12.74 -0.49
CA ALA A 47 11.82 13.16 -0.44
C ALA A 47 12.76 12.01 -0.06
N GLN A 48 12.37 11.18 0.90
CA GLN A 48 13.16 10.00 1.34
C GLN A 48 13.13 8.90 0.29
N ALA A 49 11.99 8.73 -0.40
CA ALA A 49 11.88 7.79 -1.51
C ALA A 49 12.79 8.20 -2.67
N ALA A 50 12.88 9.49 -2.99
CA ALA A 50 13.75 10.00 -4.04
C ALA A 50 15.23 9.71 -3.77
N GLU A 51 15.68 9.91 -2.54
CA GLU A 51 17.06 9.63 -2.12
C GLU A 51 17.40 8.13 -2.17
N ALA A 52 16.47 7.28 -1.74
CA ALA A 52 16.65 5.83 -1.78
C ALA A 52 16.74 5.27 -3.21
N MET A 53 16.07 5.90 -4.17
CA MET A 53 16.05 5.45 -5.57
C MET A 53 17.35 5.77 -6.35
N THR A 54 18.18 6.69 -5.88
CA THR A 54 19.39 7.11 -6.60
C THR A 54 20.51 6.08 -6.59
N ASN A 55 20.51 5.13 -5.65
CA ASN A 55 21.70 4.30 -5.37
C ASN A 55 21.44 2.78 -5.31
N GLY A 56 20.31 2.26 -5.80
CA GLY A 56 20.08 0.83 -5.66
C GLY A 56 18.90 0.27 -6.43
N PHE A 57 18.74 -1.04 -6.30
CA PHE A 57 17.57 -1.77 -6.78
C PHE A 57 16.35 -1.41 -5.93
N THR A 58 15.27 -0.98 -6.57
CA THR A 58 14.02 -0.62 -5.89
C THR A 58 12.84 -1.31 -6.55
N PHE A 59 11.88 -1.72 -5.76
CA PHE A 59 10.58 -2.20 -6.23
C PHE A 59 9.46 -1.66 -5.35
N LEU A 60 8.26 -1.65 -5.90
CA LEU A 60 7.06 -1.20 -5.20
C LEU A 60 6.20 -2.39 -4.79
N GLN A 61 5.58 -2.26 -3.64
CA GLN A 61 4.54 -3.16 -3.17
C GLN A 61 3.26 -2.37 -2.94
N ILE A 62 2.15 -2.85 -3.51
CA ILE A 62 0.80 -2.43 -3.17
C ILE A 62 0.00 -3.66 -2.75
N SER A 63 -1.05 -3.47 -1.97
CA SER A 63 -1.90 -4.54 -1.48
C SER A 63 -3.32 -4.03 -1.27
N ASP A 64 -4.27 -4.96 -1.21
CA ASP A 64 -5.62 -4.70 -0.69
C ASP A 64 -6.34 -3.55 -1.40
N SER A 65 -6.25 -3.49 -2.71
CA SER A 65 -6.94 -2.46 -3.50
C SER A 65 -8.48 -2.63 -3.49
N HIS A 66 -8.97 -3.84 -3.21
CA HIS A 66 -10.39 -4.17 -3.03
C HIS A 66 -11.33 -3.45 -4.01
N ILE A 67 -11.00 -3.45 -5.30
CA ILE A 67 -11.81 -2.79 -6.32
C ILE A 67 -13.24 -3.34 -6.29
N GLY A 68 -14.21 -2.43 -6.20
CA GLY A 68 -15.62 -2.76 -6.01
C GLY A 68 -16.09 -2.70 -4.56
N PHE A 69 -15.20 -2.39 -3.61
CA PHE A 69 -15.59 -2.08 -2.24
C PHE A 69 -16.22 -0.68 -2.19
N ASP A 70 -17.39 -0.55 -1.53
CA ASP A 70 -18.20 0.66 -1.51
C ASP A 70 -18.72 1.03 -0.10
N LYS A 71 -18.15 0.44 0.95
CA LYS A 71 -18.57 0.69 2.33
C LYS A 71 -17.89 1.90 2.93
N ALA A 72 -18.38 2.36 4.08
CA ALA A 72 -17.92 3.57 4.77
C ALA A 72 -16.40 3.63 5.03
N ALA A 73 -15.74 2.47 5.13
CA ALA A 73 -14.30 2.41 5.36
C ALA A 73 -13.48 2.91 4.15
N ASN A 74 -13.94 2.63 2.92
CA ASN A 74 -13.36 3.17 1.70
C ASN A 74 -14.42 3.21 0.58
N PRO A 75 -15.30 4.23 0.54
CA PRO A 75 -16.36 4.32 -0.45
C PRO A 75 -15.83 4.60 -1.88
N HIS A 76 -14.55 4.91 -2.02
CA HIS A 76 -13.92 5.34 -3.27
C HIS A 76 -12.64 4.52 -3.58
N ALA A 77 -12.73 3.18 -3.48
CA ALA A 77 -11.59 2.28 -3.70
C ALA A 77 -10.89 2.50 -5.07
N ILE A 78 -11.65 2.76 -6.12
CA ILE A 78 -11.12 3.06 -7.46
C ILE A 78 -10.30 4.35 -7.44
N ASP A 79 -10.81 5.42 -6.83
CA ASP A 79 -10.13 6.71 -6.80
C ASP A 79 -8.87 6.65 -5.93
N THR A 80 -8.93 5.90 -4.82
CA THR A 80 -7.77 5.63 -3.96
C THR A 80 -6.66 4.90 -4.74
N LEU A 81 -7.01 3.89 -5.52
CA LEU A 81 -6.02 3.19 -6.36
C LEU A 81 -5.45 4.10 -7.43
N LYS A 82 -6.28 4.91 -8.10
CA LYS A 82 -5.82 5.90 -9.09
C LYS A 82 -4.86 6.92 -8.48
N GLU A 83 -5.16 7.41 -7.27
CA GLU A 83 -4.28 8.34 -6.56
C GLU A 83 -2.93 7.69 -6.23
N ALA A 84 -2.94 6.44 -5.73
CA ALA A 84 -1.72 5.69 -5.47
C ALA A 84 -0.88 5.51 -6.75
N MET A 85 -1.52 5.14 -7.86
CA MET A 85 -0.84 5.00 -9.15
C MET A 85 -0.29 6.33 -9.66
N GLY A 86 -1.00 7.44 -9.46
CA GLY A 86 -0.51 8.79 -9.78
C GLY A 86 0.76 9.17 -9.01
N LYS A 87 0.81 8.85 -7.72
CA LYS A 87 2.01 9.05 -6.88
C LYS A 87 3.17 8.18 -7.36
N ILE A 88 2.91 6.94 -7.74
CA ILE A 88 3.91 6.01 -8.29
C ILE A 88 4.48 6.55 -9.61
N GLN A 89 3.63 7.05 -10.49
CA GLN A 89 4.06 7.63 -11.77
C GLN A 89 4.86 8.91 -11.61
N ALA A 90 4.62 9.66 -10.53
CA ALA A 90 5.33 10.90 -10.18
C ALA A 90 6.70 10.66 -9.53
N LEU A 91 7.08 9.42 -9.26
CA LEU A 91 8.40 9.11 -8.69
C LEU A 91 9.51 9.58 -9.64
N PRO A 92 10.60 10.17 -9.10
CA PRO A 92 11.70 10.71 -9.90
C PRO A 92 12.42 9.65 -10.72
N GLN A 93 12.42 8.42 -10.27
CA GLN A 93 12.93 7.25 -10.99
C GLN A 93 11.90 6.12 -10.97
N LYS A 94 11.85 5.34 -12.03
CA LYS A 94 10.97 4.18 -12.09
C LYS A 94 11.55 3.03 -11.26
N PRO A 95 10.75 2.38 -10.42
CA PRO A 95 11.17 1.14 -9.76
C PRO A 95 11.34 0.03 -10.81
N SER A 96 12.06 -1.02 -10.42
CA SER A 96 12.31 -2.17 -11.31
C SER A 96 11.03 -2.92 -11.65
N PHE A 97 10.11 -3.03 -10.70
CA PHE A 97 8.78 -3.61 -10.87
C PHE A 97 7.84 -3.17 -9.75
N LEU A 98 6.57 -3.48 -9.92
CA LEU A 98 5.54 -3.39 -8.89
C LEU A 98 5.03 -4.79 -8.59
N ILE A 99 4.82 -5.11 -7.32
CA ILE A 99 4.12 -6.32 -6.89
C ILE A 99 2.83 -5.95 -6.16
N HIS A 100 1.73 -6.54 -6.60
CA HIS A 100 0.45 -6.48 -5.89
C HIS A 100 0.28 -7.76 -5.08
N THR A 101 0.25 -7.65 -3.76
CA THR A 101 0.31 -8.80 -2.86
C THR A 101 -1.05 -9.40 -2.48
N GLY A 102 -2.08 -9.13 -3.27
CA GLY A 102 -3.38 -9.79 -3.17
C GLY A 102 -4.53 -8.85 -2.83
N ASP A 103 -5.72 -9.41 -2.73
CA ASP A 103 -6.99 -8.72 -2.49
C ASP A 103 -7.24 -7.56 -3.46
N ILE A 104 -7.05 -7.86 -4.75
CA ILE A 104 -7.17 -6.89 -5.84
C ILE A 104 -8.61 -6.40 -5.97
N THR A 105 -9.56 -7.33 -5.83
CA THR A 105 -11.00 -7.06 -5.98
C THR A 105 -11.76 -7.45 -4.72
N HIS A 106 -12.94 -6.86 -4.53
CA HIS A 106 -13.77 -7.15 -3.35
C HIS A 106 -14.60 -8.44 -3.50
N LEU A 107 -15.15 -8.68 -4.69
CA LEU A 107 -16.10 -9.79 -4.94
C LEU A 107 -15.68 -10.67 -6.12
N SER A 108 -14.45 -10.58 -6.57
CA SER A 108 -13.90 -11.35 -7.71
C SER A 108 -14.75 -11.30 -8.99
N LYS A 109 -15.45 -10.18 -9.22
CA LYS A 109 -16.23 -9.99 -10.44
C LYS A 109 -15.32 -9.62 -11.61
N PRO A 110 -15.56 -10.14 -12.84
CA PRO A 110 -14.75 -9.82 -14.02
C PRO A 110 -14.54 -8.32 -14.22
N ALA A 111 -15.60 -7.50 -14.12
CA ALA A 111 -15.49 -6.06 -14.28
C ALA A 111 -14.61 -5.38 -13.23
N GLN A 112 -14.47 -5.95 -12.03
CA GLN A 112 -13.58 -5.42 -11.00
C GLN A 112 -12.11 -5.70 -11.35
N PHE A 113 -11.81 -6.88 -11.89
CA PHE A 113 -10.49 -7.21 -12.42
C PHE A 113 -10.11 -6.36 -13.62
N ASP A 114 -11.05 -6.13 -14.55
CA ASP A 114 -10.83 -5.26 -15.71
C ASP A 114 -10.49 -3.83 -15.28
N ASN A 115 -11.22 -3.27 -14.31
CA ASN A 115 -10.95 -1.96 -13.76
C ASN A 115 -9.56 -1.89 -13.07
N ALA A 116 -9.23 -2.89 -12.26
CA ALA A 116 -7.92 -2.97 -11.61
C ALA A 116 -6.79 -3.06 -12.65
N ALA A 117 -6.92 -3.93 -13.63
CA ALA A 117 -5.95 -4.13 -14.70
C ALA A 117 -5.74 -2.85 -15.51
N GLN A 118 -6.81 -2.11 -15.83
CA GLN A 118 -6.72 -0.85 -16.55
C GLN A 118 -5.97 0.23 -15.76
N ILE A 119 -6.26 0.35 -14.45
CA ILE A 119 -5.63 1.36 -13.60
C ILE A 119 -4.16 1.01 -13.35
N ILE A 120 -3.86 -0.23 -12.98
CA ILE A 120 -2.51 -0.69 -12.64
C ILE A 120 -1.65 -0.81 -13.91
N GLY A 121 -2.23 -1.20 -15.03
CA GLY A 121 -1.54 -1.27 -16.32
C GLY A 121 -0.96 0.06 -16.80
N GLY A 122 -1.49 1.18 -16.29
CA GLY A 122 -0.93 2.51 -16.52
C GLY A 122 0.40 2.79 -15.80
N ALA A 123 0.93 1.86 -15.01
CA ALA A 123 2.19 2.04 -14.27
C ALA A 123 3.39 2.35 -15.16
N GLY A 124 3.44 1.75 -16.37
CA GLY A 124 4.52 1.94 -17.34
C GLY A 124 5.80 1.17 -17.01
N PHE A 125 5.71 0.11 -16.20
CA PHE A 125 6.75 -0.86 -15.86
C PHE A 125 6.11 -2.19 -15.46
N ASP A 126 6.92 -3.23 -15.26
CA ASP A 126 6.43 -4.57 -14.99
C ASP A 126 5.64 -4.66 -13.68
N VAL A 127 4.51 -5.37 -13.73
CA VAL A 127 3.65 -5.62 -12.57
C VAL A 127 3.48 -7.11 -12.36
N HIS A 128 3.74 -7.54 -11.15
CA HIS A 128 3.54 -8.92 -10.70
C HIS A 128 2.37 -8.98 -9.71
N TYR A 129 1.62 -10.08 -9.77
CA TYR A 129 0.45 -10.28 -8.91
C TYR A 129 0.60 -11.54 -8.08
N VAL A 130 0.22 -11.43 -6.82
CA VAL A 130 0.04 -12.58 -5.93
C VAL A 130 -1.47 -12.73 -5.69
N PRO A 131 -2.03 -13.94 -5.81
CA PRO A 131 -3.43 -14.15 -5.47
C PRO A 131 -3.68 -13.82 -4.00
N GLY A 132 -4.78 -13.10 -3.73
CA GLY A 132 -5.32 -12.93 -2.39
C GLY A 132 -6.33 -14.03 -2.02
N GLU A 133 -7.15 -13.79 -1.01
CA GLU A 133 -8.29 -14.64 -0.62
C GLU A 133 -9.51 -14.44 -1.51
#